data_55c7e4c3211d48c17e6032e550c7ea90
#
_entry.id   55c7e4c3211d48c17e6032e550c7ea90
#
_cell.length_a   1.000
_cell.length_b   1.000
_cell.length_c   1.000
_cell.angle_alpha   90.00
_cell.angle_beta   90.00
_cell.angle_gamma   90.00
#
_symmetry.space_group_name_H-M   'P 1'
#
loop_
_entity.id
_entity.type
_entity.pdbx_description
1 polymer ?
#
loop_
_entity_poly.entity_id
_entity_poly.type
_entity_poly.pdbx_seq_one_letter_code
_entity_poly.pdbx_strand_id
1 'polypeptide(L)'
;MAKLSRRKFLAASSAVVAAQGLARGLNNSSSTYAELRGEYSIGAYAGYTDTPEVTTAVLGFIAVTSCAPLIIAKAKGMFAKYGMPDVVVQKQPSWGVMRDKLMLGSDKDGLDGSHLLFPMAYLITTGEISYDRKIPMYIMARLNVNGQGISVAKAYQNLNLSLDSSPLKSELQKKSAKGESIRFAVPFRRVTGDFFMRWWLAYGGIDPERDTSIIVIPPPQMVANMRGGSMEGFCVVDPWHQRLIKQKLGYSTVTSGELWNNHPEKAFVMRASWVDKYPKAAASLLAAVMEAQIWCDQPENKQELFKILAERQWMGVSAEIIGNRLLGKVDYGNGRLVENSLHAIKYWNNNASYPYKSHDLWFLIEDMRWGNRSPDFDTKRLIDAVNREDLWRQAAKTIGQADAIPPSTSRGVEKFFNGLEFDPENPSKYLQAPTLRL
;
A
#
# COMPACT_ATOMS: atom_id res chain seq x y z
N MET A 1 12.12 52.36 -4.39
CA MET A 1 11.85 50.96 -4.79
C MET A 1 10.71 50.40 -3.92
N ALA A 2 9.50 50.33 -4.44
CA ALA A 2 8.31 49.96 -3.69
C ALA A 2 8.17 48.44 -3.65
N LYS A 3 8.04 47.90 -2.44
CA LYS A 3 7.80 46.44 -2.20
C LYS A 3 6.36 46.09 -2.63
N LEU A 4 6.20 45.31 -3.68
CA LEU A 4 4.94 44.73 -4.07
C LEU A 4 4.55 43.62 -3.10
N SER A 5 3.36 43.69 -2.50
CA SER A 5 2.86 42.73 -1.53
C SER A 5 2.40 41.42 -2.23
N ARG A 6 2.63 40.28 -1.54
CA ARG A 6 2.28 38.91 -2.00
C ARG A 6 0.81 38.72 -2.46
N ARG A 7 -0.10 39.62 -2.08
CA ARG A 7 -1.51 39.58 -2.48
C ARG A 7 -1.77 40.01 -3.93
N LYS A 8 -0.88 40.80 -4.54
CA LYS A 8 -1.03 41.27 -5.93
C LYS A 8 -0.45 40.31 -6.97
N PHE A 9 0.37 39.35 -6.57
CA PHE A 9 0.92 38.31 -7.47
C PHE A 9 -0.05 37.16 -7.74
N LEU A 10 -0.99 36.90 -6.83
CA LEU A 10 -1.99 35.82 -6.97
C LEU A 10 -3.24 36.23 -7.75
N ALA A 11 -3.44 37.51 -8.04
CA ALA A 11 -4.61 38.00 -8.74
C ALA A 11 -4.40 38.20 -10.26
N ALA A 12 -3.18 38.04 -10.79
CA ALA A 12 -2.86 38.29 -12.19
C ALA A 12 -2.66 37.02 -13.06
N SER A 13 -2.82 35.80 -12.48
CA SER A 13 -2.63 34.54 -13.20
C SER A 13 -3.91 33.69 -13.38
N SER A 14 -5.11 34.28 -13.15
CA SER A 14 -6.37 33.52 -13.19
C SER A 14 -7.36 33.96 -14.27
N ALA A 15 -6.93 34.70 -15.26
CA ALA A 15 -7.86 35.09 -16.36
C ALA A 15 -7.09 35.14 -17.67
N VAL A 16 -6.97 34.07 -18.36
CA VAL A 16 -6.92 33.80 -19.82
C VAL A 16 -6.32 32.38 -20.00
N VAL A 17 -7.10 31.35 -19.86
CA VAL A 17 -7.11 30.08 -20.60
C VAL A 17 -8.36 29.30 -20.16
N ALA A 18 -9.51 29.78 -20.50
CA ALA A 18 -10.74 28.99 -20.37
C ALA A 18 -11.71 29.44 -21.43
N ALA A 19 -11.59 28.95 -22.64
CA ALA A 19 -12.66 28.76 -23.62
C ALA A 19 -12.08 28.49 -25.00
N GLN A 20 -11.56 27.30 -25.29
CA GLN A 20 -11.48 26.72 -26.64
C GLN A 20 -10.96 25.29 -26.71
N GLY A 21 -10.84 24.56 -25.57
CA GLY A 21 -10.33 23.18 -25.52
C GLY A 21 -11.33 22.09 -25.12
N LEU A 22 -12.55 22.42 -24.72
CA LEU A 22 -13.48 21.48 -24.06
C LEU A 22 -14.52 20.80 -24.98
N ALA A 23 -14.54 21.10 -26.28
CA ALA A 23 -15.54 20.50 -27.16
C ALA A 23 -15.04 19.38 -28.08
N ARG A 24 -13.76 19.01 -28.06
CA ARG A 24 -13.21 17.92 -28.90
C ARG A 24 -12.64 16.69 -28.16
N GLY A 25 -12.63 16.68 -26.83
CA GLY A 25 -12.08 15.61 -26.04
C GLY A 25 -13.08 14.56 -25.53
N LEU A 26 -14.38 14.81 -25.65
CA LEU A 26 -15.39 13.94 -25.03
C LEU A 26 -16.02 12.90 -25.99
N ASN A 27 -15.73 12.96 -27.29
CA ASN A 27 -16.30 12.01 -28.26
C ASN A 27 -15.40 10.83 -28.65
N ASN A 28 -14.13 10.76 -28.19
CA ASN A 28 -13.24 9.65 -28.52
C ASN A 28 -13.06 8.61 -27.40
N SER A 29 -13.63 8.84 -26.22
CA SER A 29 -13.55 7.85 -25.13
C SER A 29 -14.68 6.82 -25.16
N SER A 30 -15.78 7.09 -25.83
CA SER A 30 -16.90 6.15 -25.93
C SER A 30 -16.71 5.05 -26.99
N SER A 31 -15.90 5.29 -28.03
CA SER A 31 -15.64 4.26 -29.06
C SER A 31 -14.64 3.20 -28.61
N THR A 32 -13.63 3.57 -27.80
CA THR A 32 -12.63 2.63 -27.27
C THR A 32 -13.21 1.67 -26.22
N TYR A 33 -14.25 2.10 -25.47
CA TYR A 33 -14.95 1.22 -24.52
C TYR A 33 -15.92 0.23 -25.20
N ALA A 34 -16.40 0.56 -26.40
CA ALA A 34 -17.25 -0.33 -27.17
C ALA A 34 -16.45 -1.44 -27.89
N GLU A 35 -15.23 -1.14 -28.35
CA GLU A 35 -14.34 -2.12 -29.01
C GLU A 35 -13.77 -3.14 -28.03
N LEU A 36 -13.54 -2.78 -26.75
CA LEU A 36 -13.09 -3.72 -25.70
C LEU A 36 -14.21 -4.69 -25.25
N ARG A 37 -15.48 -4.45 -25.58
CA ARG A 37 -16.57 -5.39 -25.33
C ARG A 37 -16.57 -6.61 -26.27
N GLY A 38 -15.83 -6.58 -27.36
CA GLY A 38 -15.85 -7.63 -28.41
C GLY A 38 -14.91 -8.81 -28.22
N GLU A 39 -13.89 -8.72 -27.36
CA GLU A 39 -12.85 -9.77 -27.29
C GLU A 39 -12.91 -10.70 -26.06
N TYR A 40 -13.78 -10.43 -25.09
CA TYR A 40 -13.97 -11.35 -23.96
C TYR A 40 -15.38 -11.91 -24.00
N SER A 41 -15.50 -13.15 -24.47
CA SER A 41 -16.68 -13.98 -24.24
C SER A 41 -16.85 -14.11 -22.73
N ILE A 42 -17.78 -13.33 -22.18
CA ILE A 42 -18.16 -13.37 -20.76
C ILE A 42 -18.93 -14.67 -20.58
N GLY A 43 -18.23 -15.76 -20.28
CA GLY A 43 -18.85 -16.95 -19.73
C GLY A 43 -19.50 -16.55 -18.42
N ALA A 44 -20.84 -16.50 -18.38
CA ALA A 44 -21.58 -16.31 -17.15
C ALA A 44 -21.07 -17.35 -16.15
N TYR A 45 -20.54 -16.92 -15.00
CA TYR A 45 -20.10 -17.84 -13.96
C TYR A 45 -21.35 -18.50 -13.36
N ALA A 46 -21.53 -19.79 -13.64
CA ALA A 46 -22.70 -20.57 -13.23
C ALA A 46 -22.67 -20.84 -11.71
N GLY A 47 -22.76 -19.81 -10.89
CA GLY A 47 -22.72 -19.96 -9.44
C GLY A 47 -22.98 -18.68 -8.65
N TYR A 48 -22.88 -17.50 -9.29
CA TYR A 48 -23.20 -16.24 -8.64
C TYR A 48 -24.65 -15.86 -8.99
N THR A 49 -25.59 -16.19 -8.09
CA THR A 49 -27.03 -16.08 -8.35
C THR A 49 -27.61 -14.71 -7.98
N ASP A 50 -26.86 -13.87 -7.28
CA ASP A 50 -27.37 -12.60 -6.75
C ASP A 50 -26.94 -11.42 -7.60
N THR A 51 -27.91 -10.79 -8.29
CA THR A 51 -27.67 -9.52 -8.99
C THR A 51 -27.27 -8.44 -8.00
N PRO A 52 -26.11 -7.74 -8.22
CA PRO A 52 -25.71 -6.60 -7.40
C PRO A 52 -26.78 -5.49 -7.39
N GLU A 53 -26.93 -4.78 -6.28
CA GLU A 53 -27.88 -3.68 -6.15
C GLU A 53 -27.50 -2.49 -7.03
N VAL A 54 -26.20 -2.35 -7.33
CA VAL A 54 -25.61 -1.34 -8.20
C VAL A 54 -24.50 -1.96 -9.03
N THR A 55 -24.24 -1.41 -10.22
CA THR A 55 -23.18 -1.86 -11.14
C THR A 55 -21.90 -1.05 -11.02
N THR A 56 -21.92 0.01 -10.21
CA THR A 56 -20.85 1.02 -10.13
C THR A 56 -20.20 1.03 -8.75
N ALA A 57 -18.89 1.28 -8.71
CA ALA A 57 -18.12 1.68 -7.54
C ALA A 57 -16.90 2.48 -8.00
N VAL A 58 -16.45 3.43 -7.17
CA VAL A 58 -15.24 4.21 -7.45
C VAL A 58 -14.14 3.79 -6.48
N LEU A 59 -13.11 3.13 -7.02
CA LEU A 59 -11.99 2.57 -6.26
C LEU A 59 -10.71 3.35 -6.52
N GLY A 60 -9.95 3.66 -5.45
CA GLY A 60 -8.69 4.37 -5.56
C GLY A 60 -7.46 3.46 -5.49
N PHE A 61 -6.36 3.85 -6.18
CA PHE A 61 -5.06 3.21 -6.03
C PHE A 61 -3.91 4.20 -6.11
N ILE A 62 -2.76 3.81 -5.55
CA ILE A 62 -1.46 4.50 -5.73
C ILE A 62 -0.57 3.63 -6.61
N ALA A 63 0.26 4.25 -7.45
CA ALA A 63 1.16 3.58 -8.40
C ALA A 63 2.33 2.87 -7.68
N VAL A 64 2.07 1.71 -7.12
CA VAL A 64 2.99 0.75 -6.51
C VAL A 64 2.55 -0.67 -6.84
N THR A 65 3.45 -1.65 -6.84
CA THR A 65 3.16 -3.02 -7.31
C THR A 65 2.02 -3.72 -6.56
N SER A 66 1.77 -3.33 -5.32
CA SER A 66 0.68 -3.88 -4.51
C SER A 66 -0.73 -3.49 -4.97
N CYS A 67 -0.90 -2.54 -5.91
CA CYS A 67 -2.20 -2.22 -6.50
C CYS A 67 -2.64 -3.20 -7.60
N ALA A 68 -1.78 -4.16 -7.96
CA ALA A 68 -2.00 -5.07 -9.07
C ALA A 68 -3.39 -5.74 -9.08
N PRO A 69 -3.92 -6.29 -7.97
CA PRO A 69 -5.22 -6.97 -8.01
C PRO A 69 -6.38 -6.06 -8.47
N LEU A 70 -6.41 -4.78 -8.04
CA LEU A 70 -7.44 -3.86 -8.48
C LEU A 70 -7.32 -3.52 -9.98
N ILE A 71 -6.09 -3.30 -10.44
CA ILE A 71 -5.81 -3.02 -11.85
C ILE A 71 -6.18 -4.22 -12.72
N ILE A 72 -5.75 -5.42 -12.33
CA ILE A 72 -6.04 -6.65 -13.08
C ILE A 72 -7.54 -6.95 -13.09
N ALA A 73 -8.24 -6.78 -11.97
CA ALA A 73 -9.70 -6.96 -11.92
C ALA A 73 -10.41 -6.05 -12.95
N LYS A 74 -9.94 -4.80 -13.12
CA LYS A 74 -10.47 -3.87 -14.13
C LYS A 74 -10.01 -4.23 -15.53
N ALA A 75 -8.72 -4.43 -15.76
CA ALA A 75 -8.15 -4.67 -17.08
C ALA A 75 -8.61 -5.98 -17.72
N LYS A 76 -8.83 -7.02 -16.91
CA LYS A 76 -9.31 -8.34 -17.36
C LYS A 76 -10.84 -8.48 -17.31
N GLY A 77 -11.57 -7.41 -17.02
CA GLY A 77 -13.05 -7.45 -16.99
C GLY A 77 -13.65 -8.26 -15.85
N MET A 78 -12.88 -8.56 -14.78
CA MET A 78 -13.37 -9.41 -13.68
C MET A 78 -14.51 -8.74 -12.91
N PHE A 79 -14.51 -7.41 -12.76
CA PHE A 79 -15.66 -6.70 -12.18
C PHE A 79 -16.93 -6.93 -13.00
N ALA A 80 -16.84 -6.82 -14.34
CA ALA A 80 -17.99 -7.09 -15.23
C ALA A 80 -18.48 -8.53 -15.15
N LYS A 81 -17.55 -9.51 -15.03
CA LYS A 81 -17.85 -10.93 -14.81
C LYS A 81 -18.74 -11.15 -13.58
N TYR A 82 -18.54 -10.38 -12.54
CA TYR A 82 -19.32 -10.43 -11.29
C TYR A 82 -20.47 -9.41 -11.25
N GLY A 83 -20.93 -8.91 -12.40
CA GLY A 83 -22.09 -8.02 -12.49
C GLY A 83 -21.81 -6.55 -12.18
N MET A 84 -20.54 -6.13 -12.12
CA MET A 84 -20.11 -4.78 -11.79
C MET A 84 -19.33 -4.12 -12.96
N PRO A 85 -19.92 -3.97 -14.19
CA PRO A 85 -19.19 -3.49 -15.36
C PRO A 85 -18.73 -2.03 -15.26
N ASP A 86 -19.41 -1.22 -14.45
CA ASP A 86 -19.20 0.23 -14.38
C ASP A 86 -18.25 0.64 -13.24
N VAL A 87 -17.49 -0.31 -12.66
CA VAL A 87 -16.46 0.00 -11.66
C VAL A 87 -15.37 0.88 -12.28
N VAL A 88 -15.05 1.98 -11.60
CA VAL A 88 -13.97 2.89 -11.96
C VAL A 88 -12.79 2.71 -11.01
N VAL A 89 -11.59 2.53 -11.56
CA VAL A 89 -10.35 2.41 -10.78
C VAL A 89 -9.48 3.63 -11.05
N GLN A 90 -9.32 4.52 -10.05
CA GLN A 90 -8.71 5.85 -10.20
C GLN A 90 -7.33 5.91 -9.53
N LYS A 91 -6.32 6.36 -10.30
CA LYS A 91 -5.00 6.67 -9.75
C LYS A 91 -5.07 7.92 -8.85
N GLN A 92 -4.53 7.81 -7.65
CA GLN A 92 -4.43 8.92 -6.71
C GLN A 92 -2.96 9.36 -6.58
N PRO A 93 -2.70 10.67 -6.37
CA PRO A 93 -1.33 11.20 -6.30
C PRO A 93 -0.63 10.90 -4.98
N SER A 94 -1.36 10.69 -3.89
CA SER A 94 -0.81 10.46 -2.56
C SER A 94 -1.81 9.76 -1.63
N TRP A 95 -1.32 9.19 -0.54
CA TRP A 95 -2.16 8.58 0.50
C TRP A 95 -3.00 9.60 1.25
N GLY A 96 -2.54 10.85 1.37
CA GLY A 96 -3.35 11.95 1.93
C GLY A 96 -4.57 12.25 1.08
N VAL A 97 -4.40 12.39 -0.24
CA VAL A 97 -5.53 12.58 -1.17
C VAL A 97 -6.45 11.36 -1.19
N MET A 98 -5.89 10.14 -1.13
CA MET A 98 -6.68 8.91 -1.01
C MET A 98 -7.59 8.95 0.21
N ARG A 99 -7.04 9.28 1.39
CA ARG A 99 -7.79 9.45 2.64
C ARG A 99 -8.90 10.49 2.48
N ASP A 100 -8.58 11.68 1.95
CA ASP A 100 -9.54 12.77 1.82
C ASP A 100 -10.70 12.38 0.89
N LYS A 101 -10.42 11.68 -0.20
CA LYS A 101 -11.45 11.17 -1.11
C LYS A 101 -12.30 10.06 -0.50
N LEU A 102 -11.72 9.16 0.34
CA LEU A 102 -12.48 8.18 1.09
C LEU A 102 -13.41 8.85 2.13
N MET A 103 -12.99 9.97 2.71
CA MET A 103 -13.84 10.74 3.62
C MET A 103 -15.06 11.36 2.90
N LEU A 104 -14.93 11.74 1.64
CA LEU A 104 -16.02 12.32 0.85
C LEU A 104 -17.03 11.25 0.42
N GLY A 105 -16.59 10.14 -0.17
CA GLY A 105 -17.44 9.16 -0.83
C GLY A 105 -17.74 9.52 -2.28
N SER A 106 -18.11 8.52 -3.09
CA SER A 106 -18.34 8.71 -4.53
C SER A 106 -19.51 9.64 -4.86
N ASP A 107 -20.47 9.78 -3.97
CA ASP A 107 -21.57 10.73 -4.05
C ASP A 107 -21.13 12.22 -4.01
N LYS A 108 -19.87 12.48 -3.62
CA LYS A 108 -19.25 13.81 -3.52
C LYS A 108 -17.87 13.84 -4.19
N ASP A 109 -17.74 13.22 -5.36
CA ASP A 109 -16.49 13.12 -6.13
C ASP A 109 -15.34 12.45 -5.38
N GLY A 110 -15.65 11.64 -4.38
CA GLY A 110 -14.71 10.84 -3.60
C GLY A 110 -14.61 9.40 -4.06
N LEU A 111 -14.35 8.49 -3.12
CA LEU A 111 -14.14 7.07 -3.35
C LEU A 111 -15.04 6.24 -2.42
N ASP A 112 -15.51 5.10 -2.93
CA ASP A 112 -16.22 4.09 -2.14
C ASP A 112 -15.26 3.13 -1.45
N GLY A 113 -14.10 2.91 -2.07
CA GLY A 113 -13.07 2.01 -1.55
C GLY A 113 -11.73 2.24 -2.19
N SER A 114 -10.74 1.48 -1.77
CA SER A 114 -9.39 1.62 -2.30
C SER A 114 -8.48 0.44 -1.96
N HIS A 115 -7.38 0.35 -2.71
CA HIS A 115 -6.14 -0.24 -2.26
C HIS A 115 -5.53 0.71 -1.22
N LEU A 116 -5.47 0.30 0.06
CA LEU A 116 -5.08 1.18 1.17
C LEU A 116 -3.91 0.61 1.96
N LEU A 117 -3.07 1.48 2.50
CA LEU A 117 -2.07 1.13 3.52
C LEU A 117 -2.80 0.52 4.72
N PHE A 118 -2.36 -0.64 5.16
CA PHE A 118 -3.16 -1.49 6.02
C PHE A 118 -3.71 -0.80 7.29
N PRO A 119 -2.90 -0.14 8.14
CA PRO A 119 -3.44 0.47 9.37
C PRO A 119 -4.31 1.70 9.12
N MET A 120 -4.29 2.31 7.93
CA MET A 120 -5.06 3.54 7.67
C MET A 120 -6.57 3.33 7.82
N ALA A 121 -7.10 2.12 7.56
CA ALA A 121 -8.53 1.84 7.75
C ALA A 121 -8.94 2.07 9.21
N TYR A 122 -8.12 1.66 10.17
CA TYR A 122 -8.35 1.88 11.60
C TYR A 122 -8.26 3.36 11.96
N LEU A 123 -7.21 4.04 11.47
CA LEU A 123 -6.96 5.44 11.77
C LEU A 123 -8.05 6.37 11.19
N ILE A 124 -8.63 6.03 10.03
CA ILE A 124 -9.77 6.74 9.45
C ILE A 124 -11.04 6.46 10.25
N THR A 125 -11.25 5.20 10.65
CA THR A 125 -12.43 4.79 11.43
C THR A 125 -12.46 5.49 12.78
N THR A 126 -11.32 5.64 13.44
CA THR A 126 -11.22 6.33 14.74
C THR A 126 -11.19 7.85 14.64
N GLY A 127 -10.95 8.42 13.44
CA GLY A 127 -10.85 9.87 13.23
C GLY A 127 -9.43 10.42 13.34
N GLU A 128 -8.46 9.61 13.76
CA GLU A 128 -7.09 10.04 14.11
C GLU A 128 -6.30 10.66 12.96
N ILE A 129 -6.62 10.32 11.72
CA ILE A 129 -6.00 10.92 10.52
C ILE A 129 -7.00 11.62 9.61
N SER A 130 -8.23 11.79 10.03
CA SER A 130 -9.34 12.32 9.24
C SER A 130 -9.97 13.57 9.90
N TYR A 131 -9.14 14.40 10.52
CA TYR A 131 -9.56 15.67 11.16
C TYR A 131 -10.68 15.46 12.19
N ASP A 132 -10.51 14.47 13.07
CA ASP A 132 -11.47 14.01 14.10
C ASP A 132 -12.81 13.50 13.54
N ARG A 133 -12.93 13.36 12.22
CA ARG A 133 -14.12 12.80 11.59
C ARG A 133 -13.99 11.28 11.52
N LYS A 134 -14.81 10.58 12.29
CA LYS A 134 -14.91 9.12 12.28
C LYS A 134 -15.64 8.66 11.02
N ILE A 135 -14.94 8.01 10.13
CA ILE A 135 -15.50 7.42 8.91
C ILE A 135 -15.32 5.89 9.00
N PRO A 136 -16.36 5.14 9.35
CA PRO A 136 -16.27 3.69 9.45
C PRO A 136 -15.82 3.07 8.14
N MET A 137 -14.77 2.23 8.22
CA MET A 137 -14.18 1.53 7.10
C MET A 137 -14.23 0.02 7.35
N TYR A 138 -14.35 -0.77 6.28
CA TYR A 138 -14.25 -2.21 6.32
C TYR A 138 -13.03 -2.69 5.55
N ILE A 139 -12.23 -3.55 6.17
CA ILE A 139 -11.17 -4.31 5.53
C ILE A 139 -11.79 -5.59 4.97
N MET A 140 -11.93 -5.64 3.64
CA MET A 140 -12.57 -6.74 2.93
C MET A 140 -11.59 -7.90 2.67
N ALA A 141 -10.32 -7.58 2.39
CA ALA A 141 -9.24 -8.53 2.14
C ALA A 141 -7.88 -7.89 2.37
N ARG A 142 -6.83 -8.67 2.58
CA ARG A 142 -5.47 -8.24 2.28
C ARG A 142 -5.29 -8.24 0.76
N LEU A 143 -4.54 -7.28 0.23
CA LEU A 143 -4.21 -7.30 -1.20
C LEU A 143 -2.88 -8.01 -1.47
N ASN A 144 -1.98 -7.98 -0.51
CA ASN A 144 -0.69 -8.65 -0.62
C ASN A 144 0.01 -8.80 0.72
N VAL A 145 1.00 -9.68 0.72
CA VAL A 145 2.06 -9.75 1.74
C VAL A 145 3.41 -9.37 1.11
N ASN A 146 4.35 -8.88 1.92
CA ASN A 146 5.68 -8.42 1.49
C ASN A 146 5.63 -7.27 0.46
N GLY A 147 6.73 -7.03 -0.26
CA GLY A 147 6.80 -6.10 -1.41
C GLY A 147 7.28 -4.69 -1.06
N GLN A 148 7.58 -4.39 0.20
CA GLN A 148 8.30 -3.17 0.59
C GLN A 148 9.82 -3.42 0.70
N GLY A 149 10.55 -2.35 0.91
CA GLY A 149 11.96 -2.39 1.26
C GLY A 149 12.44 -1.06 1.80
N ILE A 150 13.69 -1.03 2.26
CA ILE A 150 14.39 0.18 2.67
C ILE A 150 15.54 0.40 1.70
N SER A 151 15.64 1.62 1.18
CA SER A 151 16.77 2.05 0.35
C SER A 151 17.39 3.31 0.92
N VAL A 152 18.70 3.45 0.74
CA VAL A 152 19.50 4.57 1.21
C VAL A 152 20.25 5.26 0.06
N ALA A 153 20.71 6.47 0.29
CA ALA A 153 21.46 7.25 -0.67
C ALA A 153 22.81 6.60 -1.01
N LYS A 154 23.31 6.87 -2.22
CA LYS A 154 24.61 6.37 -2.71
C LYS A 154 25.78 6.78 -1.79
N ALA A 155 25.66 7.88 -1.07
CA ALA A 155 26.65 8.34 -0.11
C ALA A 155 27.00 7.29 0.97
N TYR A 156 26.10 6.35 1.24
CA TYR A 156 26.26 5.29 2.23
C TYR A 156 26.67 3.93 1.61
N GLN A 157 27.03 3.88 0.32
CA GLN A 157 27.30 2.63 -0.38
C GLN A 157 28.46 1.84 0.27
N ASN A 158 29.50 2.52 0.74
CA ASN A 158 30.64 1.88 1.39
C ASN A 158 30.32 1.26 2.77
N LEU A 159 29.17 1.58 3.35
CA LEU A 159 28.74 1.00 4.63
C LEU A 159 28.14 -0.39 4.48
N ASN A 160 27.78 -0.80 3.25
CA ASN A 160 27.16 -2.10 2.95
C ASN A 160 26.02 -2.44 3.91
N LEU A 161 25.15 -1.45 4.18
CA LEU A 161 24.02 -1.62 5.09
C LEU A 161 23.11 -2.77 4.68
N SER A 162 22.62 -3.50 5.66
CA SER A 162 21.71 -4.62 5.51
C SER A 162 20.61 -4.56 6.58
N LEU A 163 20.26 -5.68 7.21
CA LEU A 163 19.38 -5.72 8.39
C LEU A 163 19.95 -4.88 9.54
N ASP A 164 21.26 -4.91 9.73
CA ASP A 164 21.96 -4.07 10.71
C ASP A 164 22.22 -2.68 10.11
N SER A 165 21.59 -1.66 10.69
CA SER A 165 21.78 -0.25 10.33
C SER A 165 22.84 0.46 11.20
N SER A 166 23.46 -0.23 12.16
CA SER A 166 24.41 0.40 13.10
C SER A 166 25.59 1.13 12.47
N PRO A 167 26.15 0.68 11.30
CA PRO A 167 27.21 1.44 10.64
C PRO A 167 26.78 2.84 10.19
N LEU A 168 25.48 3.06 10.00
CA LEU A 168 24.93 4.36 9.60
C LEU A 168 25.01 5.39 10.74
N LYS A 169 24.96 4.96 12.01
CA LYS A 169 24.87 5.82 13.20
C LYS A 169 25.98 6.89 13.22
N SER A 170 27.23 6.46 13.00
CA SER A 170 28.38 7.38 13.03
C SER A 170 28.31 8.44 11.91
N GLU A 171 27.85 8.10 10.73
CA GLU A 171 27.70 9.04 9.62
C GLU A 171 26.59 10.06 9.90
N LEU A 172 25.47 9.61 10.48
CA LEU A 172 24.39 10.53 10.88
C LEU A 172 24.83 11.47 12.00
N GLN A 173 25.61 10.98 12.97
CA GLN A 173 26.18 11.83 14.03
C GLN A 173 27.12 12.90 13.46
N LYS A 174 27.98 12.56 12.48
CA LYS A 174 28.84 13.53 11.78
C LYS A 174 28.02 14.61 11.07
N LYS A 175 26.89 14.25 10.44
CA LYS A 175 25.99 15.20 9.80
C LYS A 175 25.31 16.11 10.83
N SER A 176 24.78 15.52 11.91
CA SER A 176 24.15 16.24 13.00
C SER A 176 25.11 17.28 13.63
N ALA A 177 26.37 16.90 13.86
CA ALA A 177 27.40 17.79 14.38
C ALA A 177 27.70 19.00 13.47
N LYS A 178 27.39 18.90 12.16
CA LYS A 178 27.48 20.01 11.20
C LYS A 178 26.18 20.82 11.08
N GLY A 179 25.14 20.47 11.86
CA GLY A 179 23.83 21.12 11.79
C GLY A 179 23.00 20.70 10.56
N GLU A 180 23.37 19.59 9.88
CA GLU A 180 22.63 19.09 8.73
C GLU A 180 21.37 18.34 9.19
N SER A 181 20.25 18.53 8.46
CA SER A 181 19.02 17.79 8.72
C SER A 181 19.12 16.36 8.23
N ILE A 182 18.79 15.39 9.08
CA ILE A 182 18.78 13.97 8.78
C ILE A 182 17.32 13.54 8.55
N ARG A 183 16.97 13.14 7.32
CA ARG A 183 15.59 12.83 6.95
C ARG A 183 15.48 11.45 6.32
N PHE A 184 14.49 10.66 6.77
CA PHE A 184 14.06 9.44 6.11
C PHE A 184 12.62 9.60 5.66
N ALA A 185 12.27 9.05 4.49
CA ALA A 185 10.93 9.21 3.93
C ALA A 185 10.12 7.92 4.02
N VAL A 186 8.83 8.10 4.30
CA VAL A 186 7.82 7.04 4.27
C VAL A 186 6.60 7.54 3.50
N PRO A 187 5.74 6.63 2.98
CA PRO A 187 4.58 7.03 2.20
C PRO A 187 3.47 7.68 3.05
N PHE A 188 3.41 7.35 4.33
CA PHE A 188 2.50 7.90 5.34
C PHE A 188 3.02 7.54 6.74
N ARG A 189 2.54 8.26 7.78
CA ARG A 189 2.90 7.98 9.19
C ARG A 189 1.99 6.91 9.78
N ARG A 190 2.50 6.16 10.79
CA ARG A 190 1.77 5.14 11.53
C ARG A 190 1.23 4.02 10.65
N VAL A 191 1.99 3.65 9.61
CA VAL A 191 1.69 2.55 8.68
C VAL A 191 2.89 1.64 8.52
N THR A 192 2.73 0.53 7.82
CA THR A 192 3.76 -0.51 7.65
C THR A 192 5.15 0.05 7.35
N GLY A 193 5.26 0.95 6.36
CA GLY A 193 6.56 1.53 5.98
C GLY A 193 7.17 2.46 7.05
N ASP A 194 6.35 3.16 7.84
CA ASP A 194 6.82 3.98 8.97
C ASP A 194 7.34 3.07 10.09
N PHE A 195 6.62 2.02 10.46
CA PHE A 195 7.06 1.08 11.49
C PHE A 195 8.34 0.34 11.08
N PHE A 196 8.45 -0.11 9.83
CA PHE A 196 9.66 -0.79 9.36
C PHE A 196 10.88 0.13 9.29
N MET A 197 10.72 1.38 8.88
CA MET A 197 11.80 2.36 8.94
C MET A 197 12.27 2.59 10.38
N ARG A 198 11.32 2.74 11.31
CA ARG A 198 11.60 2.88 12.74
C ARG A 198 12.32 1.66 13.30
N TRP A 199 11.85 0.46 12.99
CA TRP A 199 12.47 -0.79 13.44
C TRP A 199 13.92 -0.92 12.96
N TRP A 200 14.14 -0.65 11.68
CA TRP A 200 15.46 -0.76 11.09
C TRP A 200 16.45 0.25 11.70
N LEU A 201 16.04 1.51 11.88
CA LEU A 201 16.86 2.53 12.54
C LEU A 201 17.13 2.16 14.01
N ALA A 202 16.09 1.81 14.75
CA ALA A 202 16.17 1.47 16.16
C ALA A 202 17.05 0.23 16.43
N TYR A 203 17.02 -0.76 15.54
CA TYR A 203 17.89 -1.95 15.63
C TYR A 203 19.37 -1.60 15.52
N GLY A 204 19.74 -0.59 14.74
CA GLY A 204 21.09 -0.03 14.67
C GLY A 204 21.42 0.97 15.78
N GLY A 205 20.55 1.11 16.79
CA GLY A 205 20.74 2.06 17.90
C GLY A 205 20.59 3.53 17.49
N ILE A 206 19.86 3.81 16.40
CA ILE A 206 19.52 5.15 15.93
C ILE A 206 18.08 5.43 16.39
N ASP A 207 17.88 6.46 17.21
CA ASP A 207 16.55 6.85 17.66
C ASP A 207 15.80 7.59 16.54
N PRO A 208 14.72 7.02 15.97
CA PRO A 208 14.02 7.62 14.84
C PRO A 208 13.33 8.95 15.16
N GLU A 209 13.09 9.26 16.45
CA GLU A 209 12.44 10.51 16.87
C GLU A 209 13.46 11.60 17.27
N ARG A 210 14.62 11.21 17.83
CA ARG A 210 15.64 12.16 18.31
C ARG A 210 16.75 12.38 17.31
N ASP A 211 17.21 11.32 16.66
CA ASP A 211 18.39 11.36 15.79
C ASP A 211 18.03 11.64 14.34
N THR A 212 16.74 11.52 13.98
CA THR A 212 16.26 11.68 12.61
C THR A 212 14.93 12.41 12.54
N SER A 213 14.51 12.73 11.32
CA SER A 213 13.16 13.22 11.02
C SER A 213 12.52 12.33 9.96
N ILE A 214 11.47 11.60 10.33
CA ILE A 214 10.71 10.81 9.36
C ILE A 214 9.69 11.72 8.68
N ILE A 215 9.83 11.90 7.36
CA ILE A 215 8.99 12.77 6.54
C ILE A 215 8.07 11.96 5.63
N VAL A 216 6.95 12.57 5.21
CA VAL A 216 6.00 11.94 4.30
C VAL A 216 6.26 12.41 2.87
N ILE A 217 6.59 11.46 1.98
CA ILE A 217 6.76 11.72 0.55
C ILE A 217 5.92 10.69 -0.24
N PRO A 218 5.11 11.13 -1.22
CA PRO A 218 4.39 10.22 -2.10
C PRO A 218 5.34 9.29 -2.86
N PRO A 219 5.02 7.98 -3.02
CA PRO A 219 5.91 7.01 -3.67
C PRO A 219 6.48 7.46 -5.02
N PRO A 220 5.71 8.03 -5.97
CA PRO A 220 6.25 8.47 -7.26
C PRO A 220 7.30 9.59 -7.15
N GLN A 221 7.35 10.32 -6.04
CA GLN A 221 8.27 11.44 -5.82
C GLN A 221 9.56 11.02 -5.10
N MET A 222 9.63 9.82 -4.51
CA MET A 222 10.76 9.40 -3.65
C MET A 222 12.11 9.42 -4.38
N VAL A 223 12.17 8.89 -5.61
CA VAL A 223 13.43 8.86 -6.39
C VAL A 223 13.89 10.26 -6.78
N ALA A 224 12.96 11.17 -7.10
CA ALA A 224 13.30 12.57 -7.42
C ALA A 224 13.85 13.32 -6.18
N ASN A 225 13.23 13.11 -5.01
CA ASN A 225 13.70 13.68 -3.76
C ASN A 225 15.06 13.11 -3.35
N MET A 226 15.33 11.82 -3.55
CA MET A 226 16.64 11.21 -3.34
C MET A 226 17.71 11.84 -4.24
N ARG A 227 17.38 12.08 -5.52
CA ARG A 227 18.28 12.78 -6.46
C ARG A 227 18.60 14.21 -6.00
N GLY A 228 17.63 14.91 -5.41
CA GLY A 228 17.81 16.25 -4.86
C GLY A 228 18.56 16.28 -3.52
N GLY A 229 18.94 15.13 -2.95
CA GLY A 229 19.64 15.05 -1.66
C GLY A 229 18.81 15.51 -0.47
N SER A 230 17.48 15.48 -0.57
CA SER A 230 16.58 15.97 0.47
C SER A 230 16.34 14.95 1.60
N MET A 231 16.83 13.71 1.45
CA MET A 231 16.68 12.64 2.43
C MET A 231 17.80 11.60 2.33
N GLU A 232 18.02 10.87 3.41
CA GLU A 232 19.05 9.83 3.54
C GLU A 232 18.60 8.47 3.02
N GLY A 233 17.30 8.19 3.10
CA GLY A 233 16.71 6.93 2.68
C GLY A 233 15.18 6.98 2.70
N PHE A 234 14.58 5.89 2.25
CA PHE A 234 13.12 5.74 2.27
C PHE A 234 12.70 4.29 2.44
N CYS A 235 11.48 4.09 2.99
CA CYS A 235 10.79 2.82 3.00
C CYS A 235 9.52 2.93 2.15
N VAL A 236 9.35 2.06 1.15
CA VAL A 236 8.21 2.09 0.23
C VAL A 236 8.02 0.73 -0.45
N VAL A 237 6.87 0.51 -1.07
CA VAL A 237 6.62 -0.64 -1.97
C VAL A 237 7.27 -0.39 -3.34
N ASP A 238 7.74 -1.48 -3.99
CA ASP A 238 8.24 -1.42 -5.36
C ASP A 238 7.24 -0.75 -6.34
N PRO A 239 7.73 -0.14 -7.43
CA PRO A 239 9.03 -0.40 -8.10
C PRO A 239 10.10 0.67 -7.83
N TRP A 240 9.94 1.51 -6.82
CA TRP A 240 10.77 2.69 -6.62
C TRP A 240 12.20 2.37 -6.21
N HIS A 241 12.43 1.22 -5.57
CA HIS A 241 13.77 0.70 -5.25
C HIS A 241 14.56 0.38 -6.52
N GLN A 242 13.98 -0.39 -7.45
CA GLN A 242 14.64 -0.71 -8.71
C GLN A 242 14.89 0.54 -9.57
N ARG A 243 13.96 1.49 -9.54
CA ARG A 243 14.16 2.77 -10.23
C ARG A 243 15.31 3.58 -9.64
N LEU A 244 15.45 3.61 -8.31
CA LEU A 244 16.58 4.24 -7.62
C LEU A 244 17.91 3.61 -8.03
N ILE A 245 18.00 2.28 -7.99
CA ILE A 245 19.20 1.50 -8.34
C ILE A 245 19.58 1.70 -9.81
N LYS A 246 18.62 1.59 -10.74
CA LYS A 246 18.85 1.81 -12.18
C LYS A 246 19.39 3.23 -12.46
N GLN A 247 19.00 4.21 -11.67
CA GLN A 247 19.49 5.59 -11.76
C GLN A 247 20.80 5.84 -11.00
N LYS A 248 21.38 4.82 -10.34
CA LYS A 248 22.61 4.89 -9.55
C LYS A 248 22.59 5.97 -8.45
N LEU A 249 21.41 6.22 -7.87
CA LEU A 249 21.19 7.23 -6.83
C LEU A 249 21.31 6.67 -5.41
N GLY A 250 21.26 5.35 -5.26
CA GLY A 250 21.32 4.65 -4.00
C GLY A 250 21.18 3.15 -4.19
N TYR A 251 21.01 2.44 -3.09
CA TYR A 251 20.86 0.99 -3.06
C TYR A 251 19.83 0.56 -2.01
N SER A 252 19.27 -0.65 -2.16
CA SER A 252 18.39 -1.25 -1.16
C SER A 252 19.24 -1.91 -0.07
N THR A 253 18.86 -1.70 1.19
CA THR A 253 19.49 -2.34 2.34
C THR A 253 18.83 -3.68 2.65
N VAL A 254 17.47 -3.67 2.69
CA VAL A 254 16.65 -4.83 3.01
C VAL A 254 15.34 -4.81 2.21
N THR A 255 14.76 -5.98 2.02
CA THR A 255 13.33 -6.13 1.71
C THR A 255 12.54 -6.24 3.02
N SER A 256 11.29 -5.84 3.01
CA SER A 256 10.44 -5.92 4.21
C SER A 256 10.17 -7.36 4.66
N GLY A 257 10.21 -8.32 3.74
CA GLY A 257 10.09 -9.73 4.08
C GLY A 257 11.30 -10.28 4.88
N GLU A 258 12.47 -9.63 4.77
CA GLU A 258 13.62 -9.93 5.65
C GLU A 258 13.40 -9.40 7.08
N LEU A 259 12.60 -8.33 7.23
CA LEU A 259 12.23 -7.80 8.56
C LEU A 259 11.13 -8.64 9.21
N TRP A 260 10.12 -9.01 8.42
CA TRP A 260 8.99 -9.82 8.83
C TRP A 260 8.43 -10.57 7.61
N ASN A 261 8.71 -11.87 7.50
CA ASN A 261 8.30 -12.64 6.34
C ASN A 261 6.78 -12.82 6.27
N ASN A 262 6.22 -12.62 5.06
CA ASN A 262 4.79 -12.65 4.79
C ASN A 262 3.97 -11.67 5.66
N HIS A 263 4.55 -10.52 6.02
CA HIS A 263 3.82 -9.47 6.71
C HIS A 263 2.69 -8.92 5.83
N PRO A 264 1.53 -8.55 6.41
CA PRO A 264 0.46 -7.90 5.65
C PRO A 264 0.90 -6.49 5.22
N GLU A 265 0.57 -6.10 3.99
CA GLU A 265 1.07 -4.83 3.48
C GLU A 265 -0.05 -3.89 3.05
N LYS A 266 -0.92 -4.29 2.11
CA LYS A 266 -2.08 -3.51 1.68
C LYS A 266 -3.38 -4.27 1.93
N ALA A 267 -4.45 -3.49 2.03
CA ALA A 267 -5.79 -4.03 2.14
C ALA A 267 -6.71 -3.49 1.03
N PHE A 268 -7.66 -4.29 0.62
CA PHE A 268 -8.85 -3.84 -0.08
C PHE A 268 -9.81 -3.33 0.98
N VAL A 269 -10.03 -2.02 0.98
CA VAL A 269 -10.81 -1.32 2.00
C VAL A 269 -11.98 -0.62 1.34
N MET A 270 -13.16 -0.72 1.95
CA MET A 270 -14.38 -0.07 1.51
C MET A 270 -14.94 0.81 2.64
N ARG A 271 -15.67 1.85 2.30
CA ARG A 271 -16.48 2.58 3.27
C ARG A 271 -17.58 1.66 3.80
N ALA A 272 -17.71 1.57 5.12
CA ALA A 272 -18.73 0.71 5.75
C ALA A 272 -20.13 1.07 5.26
N SER A 273 -20.46 2.36 5.17
CA SER A 273 -21.77 2.83 4.69
C SER A 273 -22.10 2.39 3.25
N TRP A 274 -21.10 2.20 2.39
CA TRP A 274 -21.32 1.69 1.03
C TRP A 274 -21.57 0.17 1.04
N VAL A 275 -20.77 -0.56 1.81
CA VAL A 275 -20.92 -2.04 1.94
C VAL A 275 -22.26 -2.41 2.57
N ASP A 276 -22.64 -1.71 3.64
CA ASP A 276 -23.91 -1.98 4.34
C ASP A 276 -25.12 -1.63 3.47
N LYS A 277 -25.00 -0.63 2.61
CA LYS A 277 -26.06 -0.24 1.67
C LYS A 277 -26.15 -1.18 0.46
N TYR A 278 -25.03 -1.74 0.01
CA TYR A 278 -24.94 -2.54 -1.21
C TYR A 278 -24.20 -3.86 -0.97
N PRO A 279 -24.72 -4.75 -0.12
CA PRO A 279 -23.99 -5.95 0.31
C PRO A 279 -23.71 -6.94 -0.83
N LYS A 280 -24.58 -7.08 -1.81
CA LYS A 280 -24.37 -7.96 -2.97
C LYS A 280 -23.29 -7.39 -3.91
N ALA A 281 -23.33 -6.07 -4.15
CA ALA A 281 -22.29 -5.39 -4.92
C ALA A 281 -20.92 -5.47 -4.22
N ALA A 282 -20.89 -5.37 -2.89
CA ALA A 282 -19.67 -5.53 -2.09
C ALA A 282 -19.10 -6.95 -2.21
N ALA A 283 -19.95 -7.98 -2.17
CA ALA A 283 -19.55 -9.37 -2.37
C ALA A 283 -19.01 -9.60 -3.80
N SER A 284 -19.64 -9.00 -4.81
CA SER A 284 -19.20 -9.04 -6.22
C SER A 284 -17.83 -8.40 -6.40
N LEU A 285 -17.62 -7.21 -5.83
CA LEU A 285 -16.30 -6.55 -5.86
C LEU A 285 -15.22 -7.39 -5.20
N LEU A 286 -15.52 -7.96 -4.02
CA LEU A 286 -14.57 -8.79 -3.29
C LEU A 286 -14.21 -10.05 -4.08
N ALA A 287 -15.20 -10.74 -4.67
CA ALA A 287 -14.97 -11.90 -5.51
C ALA A 287 -14.07 -11.58 -6.72
N ALA A 288 -14.31 -10.46 -7.41
CA ALA A 288 -13.50 -10.01 -8.54
C ALA A 288 -12.05 -9.70 -8.13
N VAL A 289 -11.86 -9.05 -6.98
CA VAL A 289 -10.53 -8.74 -6.45
C VAL A 289 -9.78 -10.01 -6.04
N MET A 290 -10.44 -10.97 -5.39
CA MET A 290 -9.84 -12.24 -5.00
C MET A 290 -9.44 -13.08 -6.22
N GLU A 291 -10.28 -13.14 -7.26
CA GLU A 291 -9.91 -13.79 -8.52
C GLU A 291 -8.70 -13.13 -9.18
N ALA A 292 -8.64 -11.80 -9.17
CA ALA A 292 -7.47 -11.06 -9.66
C ALA A 292 -6.20 -11.34 -8.84
N GLN A 293 -6.30 -11.54 -7.53
CA GLN A 293 -5.17 -11.93 -6.69
C GLN A 293 -4.64 -13.32 -7.07
N ILE A 294 -5.53 -14.28 -7.30
CA ILE A 294 -5.18 -15.63 -7.78
C ILE A 294 -4.46 -15.51 -9.11
N TRP A 295 -5.04 -14.76 -10.06
CA TRP A 295 -4.48 -14.55 -11.39
C TRP A 295 -3.08 -13.91 -11.34
N CYS A 296 -2.88 -12.92 -10.46
CA CYS A 296 -1.59 -12.24 -10.29
C CYS A 296 -0.46 -13.17 -9.81
N ASP A 297 -0.77 -14.22 -9.07
CA ASP A 297 0.24 -15.14 -8.55
C ASP A 297 0.56 -16.30 -9.49
N GLN A 298 -0.24 -16.53 -10.55
CA GLN A 298 0.06 -17.57 -11.53
C GLN A 298 1.33 -17.23 -12.33
N PRO A 299 2.30 -18.17 -12.41
CA PRO A 299 3.57 -17.92 -13.12
C PRO A 299 3.39 -17.54 -14.59
N GLU A 300 2.45 -18.18 -15.29
CA GLU A 300 2.12 -17.94 -16.69
C GLU A 300 1.59 -16.54 -16.96
N ASN A 301 0.98 -15.91 -15.99
CA ASN A 301 0.40 -14.56 -16.12
C ASN A 301 1.38 -13.42 -15.85
N LYS A 302 2.58 -13.72 -15.30
CA LYS A 302 3.52 -12.69 -14.85
C LYS A 302 3.93 -11.70 -15.96
N GLN A 303 4.16 -12.18 -17.18
CA GLN A 303 4.55 -11.31 -18.30
C GLN A 303 3.43 -10.36 -18.71
N GLU A 304 2.18 -10.84 -18.73
CA GLU A 304 1.01 -10.00 -19.00
C GLU A 304 0.78 -9.01 -17.86
N LEU A 305 0.90 -9.46 -16.61
CA LEU A 305 0.82 -8.61 -15.41
C LEU A 305 1.77 -7.40 -15.53
N PHE A 306 3.05 -7.64 -15.89
CA PHE A 306 4.02 -6.55 -16.00
C PHE A 306 3.68 -5.57 -17.12
N LYS A 307 3.20 -6.05 -18.26
CA LYS A 307 2.77 -5.22 -19.40
C LYS A 307 1.60 -4.33 -19.01
N ILE A 308 0.56 -4.91 -18.37
CA ILE A 308 -0.61 -4.15 -17.92
C ILE A 308 -0.18 -3.09 -16.91
N LEU A 309 0.57 -3.46 -15.86
CA LEU A 309 0.99 -2.52 -14.83
C LEU A 309 1.87 -1.38 -15.39
N ALA A 310 2.66 -1.65 -16.44
CA ALA A 310 3.54 -0.66 -17.06
C ALA A 310 2.79 0.45 -17.82
N GLU A 311 1.55 0.24 -18.18
CA GLU A 311 0.75 1.23 -18.92
C GLU A 311 0.72 2.58 -18.19
N ARG A 312 0.73 3.68 -18.97
CA ARG A 312 0.77 5.06 -18.44
C ARG A 312 -0.40 5.37 -17.51
N GLN A 313 -1.57 4.84 -17.81
CA GLN A 313 -2.76 5.01 -16.97
C GLN A 313 -2.60 4.37 -15.60
N TRP A 314 -1.83 3.29 -15.47
CA TRP A 314 -1.60 2.57 -14.23
C TRP A 314 -0.33 3.07 -13.53
N MET A 315 0.80 2.42 -13.72
CA MET A 315 2.02 2.81 -13.02
C MET A 315 2.91 3.77 -13.81
N GLY A 316 2.95 3.63 -15.15
CA GLY A 316 3.79 4.45 -16.01
C GLY A 316 5.30 4.21 -15.77
N VAL A 317 5.67 2.98 -15.41
CA VAL A 317 7.04 2.52 -15.16
C VAL A 317 7.27 1.31 -16.04
N SER A 318 8.46 1.16 -16.65
CA SER A 318 8.72 0.06 -17.59
C SER A 318 8.51 -1.32 -16.95
N ALA A 319 8.01 -2.27 -17.75
CA ALA A 319 7.77 -3.65 -17.32
C ALA A 319 9.04 -4.33 -16.74
N GLU A 320 10.22 -4.01 -17.25
CA GLU A 320 11.50 -4.49 -16.73
C GLU A 320 11.75 -4.07 -15.28
N ILE A 321 11.47 -2.78 -14.96
CA ILE A 321 11.65 -2.25 -13.59
C ILE A 321 10.62 -2.87 -12.63
N ILE A 322 9.40 -3.13 -13.10
CA ILE A 322 8.35 -3.75 -12.30
C ILE A 322 8.64 -5.24 -12.08
N GLY A 323 9.07 -5.96 -13.13
CA GLY A 323 9.04 -7.41 -13.20
C GLY A 323 10.05 -8.11 -12.30
N ASN A 324 11.29 -7.61 -12.20
CA ASN A 324 12.35 -8.34 -11.51
C ASN A 324 11.98 -8.74 -10.07
N ARG A 325 11.59 -7.79 -9.24
CA ARG A 325 11.22 -8.09 -7.86
C ARG A 325 9.91 -8.89 -7.74
N LEU A 326 8.98 -8.72 -8.67
CA LEU A 326 7.76 -9.54 -8.72
C LEU A 326 8.05 -11.01 -9.09
N LEU A 327 9.18 -11.27 -9.76
CA LEU A 327 9.69 -12.62 -10.03
C LEU A 327 10.60 -13.16 -8.92
N GLY A 328 10.79 -12.42 -7.82
CA GLY A 328 11.70 -12.82 -6.76
C GLY A 328 13.17 -12.52 -7.04
N LYS A 329 13.51 -11.79 -8.11
CA LYS A 329 14.86 -11.35 -8.41
C LYS A 329 15.13 -10.02 -7.76
N VAL A 330 15.91 -10.02 -6.68
CA VAL A 330 16.21 -8.81 -5.89
C VAL A 330 17.66 -8.41 -6.11
N ASP A 331 17.87 -7.41 -6.94
CA ASP A 331 19.12 -6.67 -7.01
C ASP A 331 19.08 -5.55 -5.97
N TYR A 332 20.02 -5.58 -5.02
CA TYR A 332 20.12 -4.57 -3.97
C TYR A 332 20.91 -3.33 -4.42
N GLY A 333 21.65 -3.40 -5.55
CA GLY A 333 22.41 -2.26 -6.09
C GLY A 333 23.76 -2.02 -5.40
N ASN A 334 24.19 -2.91 -4.51
CA ASN A 334 25.48 -2.88 -3.82
C ASN A 334 26.34 -4.13 -4.07
N GLY A 335 25.98 -4.91 -5.10
CA GLY A 335 26.63 -6.20 -5.42
C GLY A 335 25.91 -7.41 -4.84
N ARG A 336 24.96 -7.24 -3.90
CA ARG A 336 24.11 -8.31 -3.41
C ARG A 336 22.98 -8.56 -4.41
N LEU A 337 22.89 -9.80 -4.89
CA LEU A 337 21.84 -10.29 -5.77
C LEU A 337 21.21 -11.54 -5.18
N VAL A 338 19.89 -11.60 -5.12
CA VAL A 338 19.12 -12.76 -4.69
C VAL A 338 18.18 -13.17 -5.81
N GLU A 339 18.39 -14.39 -6.33
CA GLU A 339 17.45 -15.05 -7.24
C GLU A 339 16.43 -15.86 -6.40
N ASN A 340 15.19 -15.95 -6.87
CA ASN A 340 14.14 -16.74 -6.20
C ASN A 340 13.93 -16.37 -4.72
N SER A 341 13.83 -15.07 -4.41
CA SER A 341 13.62 -14.59 -3.06
C SER A 341 12.31 -15.11 -2.48
N LEU A 342 12.37 -15.71 -1.30
CA LEU A 342 11.18 -16.11 -0.52
C LEU A 342 10.36 -14.91 -0.03
N HIS A 343 10.96 -13.72 -0.07
CA HIS A 343 10.39 -12.45 0.38
C HIS A 343 9.73 -11.65 -0.75
N ALA A 344 9.53 -12.26 -1.93
CA ALA A 344 8.78 -11.66 -3.01
C ALA A 344 7.34 -11.36 -2.58
N ILE A 345 6.73 -10.36 -3.21
CA ILE A 345 5.32 -10.04 -3.02
C ILE A 345 4.46 -11.23 -3.46
N LYS A 346 3.43 -11.52 -2.67
CA LYS A 346 2.40 -12.51 -2.98
C LYS A 346 1.04 -11.86 -2.80
N TYR A 347 0.12 -12.19 -3.69
CA TYR A 347 -1.23 -11.61 -3.67
C TYR A 347 -2.26 -12.59 -3.11
N TRP A 348 -2.10 -13.89 -3.37
CA TRP A 348 -2.99 -14.96 -2.94
C TRP A 348 -2.26 -16.07 -2.18
N ASN A 349 -1.13 -16.53 -2.72
CA ASN A 349 -0.38 -17.67 -2.18
C ASN A 349 0.01 -17.44 -0.72
N ASN A 350 0.07 -18.51 0.07
CA ASN A 350 0.37 -18.48 1.50
C ASN A 350 -0.65 -17.66 2.32
N ASN A 351 -1.92 -17.74 1.95
CA ASN A 351 -3.02 -16.99 2.56
C ASN A 351 -2.81 -15.47 2.56
N ALA A 352 -2.10 -14.95 1.55
CA ALA A 352 -1.76 -13.52 1.46
C ALA A 352 -3.02 -12.61 1.41
N SER A 353 -4.13 -13.13 0.88
CA SER A 353 -5.41 -12.43 0.78
C SER A 353 -6.22 -12.41 2.09
N TYR A 354 -6.01 -13.40 2.97
CA TYR A 354 -6.84 -13.54 4.16
C TYR A 354 -6.54 -12.46 5.21
N PRO A 355 -7.57 -11.75 5.72
CA PRO A 355 -7.38 -10.67 6.68
C PRO A 355 -7.29 -11.19 8.13
N TYR A 356 -6.15 -11.79 8.52
CA TYR A 356 -5.92 -12.26 9.88
C TYR A 356 -6.07 -11.15 10.91
N LYS A 357 -6.93 -11.33 11.91
CA LYS A 357 -7.12 -10.39 13.03
C LYS A 357 -5.87 -10.25 13.91
N SER A 358 -5.05 -11.31 13.99
CA SER A 358 -3.75 -11.23 14.70
C SER A 358 -2.79 -10.22 14.10
N HIS A 359 -2.82 -10.03 12.77
CA HIS A 359 -2.04 -8.99 12.11
C HIS A 359 -2.56 -7.58 12.46
N ASP A 360 -3.87 -7.42 12.54
CA ASP A 360 -4.50 -6.17 12.96
C ASP A 360 -4.08 -5.80 14.37
N LEU A 361 -4.12 -6.78 15.26
CA LEU A 361 -3.70 -6.60 16.64
C LEU A 361 -2.24 -6.15 16.72
N TRP A 362 -1.34 -6.79 15.94
CA TRP A 362 0.07 -6.38 15.92
C TRP A 362 0.24 -4.90 15.57
N PHE A 363 -0.44 -4.42 14.52
CA PHE A 363 -0.33 -3.01 14.12
C PHE A 363 -0.81 -2.04 15.20
N LEU A 364 -1.89 -2.38 15.90
CA LEU A 364 -2.41 -1.54 16.97
C LEU A 364 -1.47 -1.56 18.20
N ILE A 365 -0.88 -2.71 18.52
CA ILE A 365 0.11 -2.84 19.60
C ILE A 365 1.42 -2.12 19.24
N GLU A 366 1.89 -2.22 17.99
CA GLU A 366 3.08 -1.49 17.55
C GLU A 366 2.86 0.03 17.59
N ASP A 367 1.67 0.49 17.25
CA ASP A 367 1.27 1.90 17.36
C ASP A 367 1.29 2.38 18.83
N MET A 368 0.91 1.51 19.78
CA MET A 368 1.05 1.77 21.22
C MET A 368 2.52 1.82 21.65
N ARG A 369 3.37 0.89 21.19
CA ARG A 369 4.80 0.86 21.51
C ARG A 369 5.52 2.14 21.10
N TRP A 370 5.10 2.77 20.01
CA TRP A 370 5.62 4.06 19.59
C TRP A 370 4.91 5.26 20.21
N GLY A 371 4.05 5.03 21.22
CA GLY A 371 3.40 6.09 21.99
C GLY A 371 2.29 6.84 21.25
N ASN A 372 1.83 6.34 20.10
CA ASN A 372 0.78 7.00 19.32
C ASN A 372 -0.65 6.66 19.81
N ARG A 373 -0.78 5.67 20.68
CA ARG A 373 -2.07 5.18 21.19
C ARG A 373 -1.95 4.77 22.66
N SER A 374 -2.99 5.00 23.43
CA SER A 374 -3.05 4.55 24.84
C SER A 374 -2.94 3.03 24.94
N PRO A 375 -2.18 2.47 25.88
CA PRO A 375 -2.14 1.03 26.18
C PRO A 375 -3.49 0.43 26.57
N ASP A 376 -4.41 1.23 27.12
CA ASP A 376 -5.75 0.80 27.56
C ASP A 376 -6.78 0.81 26.43
N PHE A 377 -6.36 1.08 25.21
CA PHE A 377 -7.28 1.15 24.07
C PHE A 377 -7.86 -0.23 23.75
N ASP A 378 -9.19 -0.30 23.58
CA ASP A 378 -9.90 -1.55 23.24
C ASP A 378 -9.65 -1.93 21.76
N THR A 379 -8.55 -2.64 21.55
CA THR A 379 -8.13 -3.12 20.22
C THR A 379 -9.11 -4.13 19.64
N LYS A 380 -9.65 -5.01 20.50
CA LYS A 380 -10.56 -6.07 20.07
C LYS A 380 -11.83 -5.49 19.45
N ARG A 381 -12.45 -4.55 20.14
CA ARG A 381 -13.67 -3.88 19.65
C ARG A 381 -13.43 -3.18 18.31
N LEU A 382 -12.28 -2.51 18.16
CA LEU A 382 -11.95 -1.83 16.90
C LEU A 382 -11.71 -2.82 15.77
N ILE A 383 -10.97 -3.91 16.03
CA ILE A 383 -10.70 -4.96 15.04
C ILE A 383 -12.02 -5.60 14.57
N ASP A 384 -12.88 -5.97 15.51
CA ASP A 384 -14.17 -6.59 15.20
C ASP A 384 -15.11 -5.66 14.41
N ALA A 385 -15.00 -4.34 14.59
CA ALA A 385 -15.78 -3.36 13.84
C ALA A 385 -15.26 -3.13 12.40
N VAL A 386 -13.98 -3.34 12.14
CA VAL A 386 -13.33 -2.97 10.86
C VAL A 386 -12.98 -4.17 9.99
N ASN A 387 -12.51 -5.26 10.59
CA ASN A 387 -12.09 -6.45 9.85
C ASN A 387 -13.30 -7.32 9.48
N ARG A 388 -13.49 -7.53 8.19
CA ARG A 388 -14.62 -8.30 7.64
C ARG A 388 -14.15 -9.63 7.05
N GLU A 389 -13.42 -10.42 7.84
CA GLU A 389 -13.07 -11.79 7.45
C GLU A 389 -14.29 -12.69 7.17
N ASP A 390 -15.42 -12.36 7.77
CA ASP A 390 -16.70 -13.02 7.51
C ASP A 390 -17.09 -12.92 6.03
N LEU A 391 -17.01 -11.72 5.45
CA LEU A 391 -17.28 -11.49 4.02
C LEU A 391 -16.22 -12.17 3.14
N TRP A 392 -14.94 -12.14 3.56
CA TRP A 392 -13.88 -12.83 2.84
C TRP A 392 -14.14 -14.34 2.78
N ARG A 393 -14.50 -14.97 3.91
CA ARG A 393 -14.82 -16.40 4.00
C ARG A 393 -16.00 -16.77 3.10
N GLN A 394 -17.03 -15.94 3.04
CA GLN A 394 -18.16 -16.13 2.16
C GLN A 394 -17.75 -16.02 0.68
N ALA A 395 -17.01 -14.98 0.31
CA ALA A 395 -16.53 -14.80 -1.05
C ALA A 395 -15.60 -15.95 -1.51
N ALA A 396 -14.71 -16.45 -0.63
CA ALA A 396 -13.85 -17.58 -0.93
C ALA A 396 -14.66 -18.84 -1.32
N LYS A 397 -15.74 -19.13 -0.60
CA LYS A 397 -16.66 -20.23 -0.95
C LYS A 397 -17.32 -19.99 -2.31
N THR A 398 -17.78 -18.77 -2.56
CA THR A 398 -18.45 -18.38 -3.81
C THR A 398 -17.56 -18.55 -5.04
N ILE A 399 -16.26 -18.21 -4.93
CA ILE A 399 -15.30 -18.37 -6.05
C ILE A 399 -14.65 -19.77 -6.11
N GLY A 400 -15.17 -20.74 -5.34
CA GLY A 400 -14.64 -22.11 -5.35
C GLY A 400 -13.31 -22.29 -4.62
N GLN A 401 -12.97 -21.39 -3.69
CA GLN A 401 -11.71 -21.41 -2.92
C GLN A 401 -11.96 -21.71 -1.42
N ALA A 402 -12.92 -22.60 -1.13
CA ALA A 402 -13.26 -22.99 0.24
C ALA A 402 -12.05 -23.57 1.00
N ASP A 403 -11.20 -24.33 0.31
CA ASP A 403 -10.00 -24.96 0.90
C ASP A 403 -8.90 -23.95 1.27
N ALA A 404 -8.95 -22.73 0.74
CA ALA A 404 -8.05 -21.65 1.09
C ALA A 404 -8.46 -20.91 2.39
N ILE A 405 -9.60 -21.27 3.00
CA ILE A 405 -10.09 -20.64 4.22
C ILE A 405 -9.28 -21.13 5.42
N PRO A 406 -8.49 -20.27 6.10
CA PRO A 406 -7.77 -20.67 7.28
C PRO A 406 -8.71 -21.12 8.42
N PRO A 407 -8.30 -22.09 9.25
CA PRO A 407 -9.12 -22.56 10.37
C PRO A 407 -9.23 -21.54 11.52
N SER A 408 -8.32 -20.56 11.56
CA SER A 408 -8.24 -19.55 12.62
C SER A 408 -8.20 -18.14 12.06
N THR A 409 -8.66 -17.17 12.85
CA THR A 409 -8.50 -15.73 12.62
C THR A 409 -7.11 -15.21 13.00
N SER A 410 -6.31 -16.08 13.62
CA SER A 410 -4.92 -15.81 14.01
C SER A 410 -3.97 -16.66 13.16
N ARG A 411 -2.86 -16.04 12.74
CA ARG A 411 -1.74 -16.75 12.11
C ARG A 411 -0.79 -17.37 13.14
N GLY A 412 -1.02 -17.12 14.42
CA GLY A 412 -0.16 -17.56 15.53
C GLY A 412 0.97 -16.60 15.84
N VAL A 413 2.04 -17.12 16.44
CA VAL A 413 3.19 -16.32 16.86
C VAL A 413 4.00 -15.85 15.66
N GLU A 414 4.25 -14.55 15.58
CA GLU A 414 5.08 -13.93 14.57
C GLU A 414 6.51 -13.72 15.07
N LYS A 415 7.48 -14.00 14.20
CA LYS A 415 8.91 -13.84 14.49
C LYS A 415 9.51 -12.77 13.60
N PHE A 416 10.30 -11.89 14.20
CA PHE A 416 10.91 -10.76 13.51
C PHE A 416 12.43 -10.87 13.46
N PHE A 417 13.02 -10.12 12.51
CA PHE A 417 14.47 -10.13 12.25
C PHE A 417 15.34 -9.80 13.46
N ASN A 418 14.80 -9.03 14.40
CA ASN A 418 15.50 -8.55 15.61
C ASN A 418 15.39 -9.50 16.79
N GLY A 419 14.83 -10.70 16.59
CA GLY A 419 14.64 -11.72 17.63
C GLY A 419 13.41 -11.49 18.51
N LEU A 420 12.64 -10.43 18.29
CA LEU A 420 11.36 -10.25 18.95
C LEU A 420 10.32 -11.20 18.38
N GLU A 421 9.37 -11.60 19.22
CA GLU A 421 8.20 -12.39 18.83
C GLU A 421 6.94 -11.65 19.25
N PHE A 422 5.91 -11.73 18.41
CA PHE A 422 4.58 -11.25 18.74
C PHE A 422 3.64 -12.45 18.89
N ASP A 423 3.19 -12.67 20.10
CA ASP A 423 2.16 -13.64 20.42
C ASP A 423 0.81 -12.93 20.54
N PRO A 424 -0.15 -13.19 19.66
CA PRO A 424 -1.47 -12.55 19.72
C PRO A 424 -2.29 -12.93 20.96
N GLU A 425 -1.95 -14.06 21.63
CA GLU A 425 -2.58 -14.46 22.90
C GLU A 425 -1.96 -13.73 24.11
N ASN A 426 -0.76 -13.15 23.95
CA ASN A 426 -0.07 -12.39 25.00
C ASN A 426 0.59 -11.11 24.43
N PRO A 427 -0.17 -10.16 23.88
CA PRO A 427 0.37 -8.97 23.25
C PRO A 427 1.09 -8.02 24.19
N SER A 428 0.80 -8.09 25.50
CA SER A 428 1.46 -7.27 26.54
C SER A 428 2.95 -7.53 26.65
N LYS A 429 3.41 -8.77 26.44
CA LYS A 429 4.84 -9.10 26.40
C LYS A 429 5.57 -8.34 25.29
N TYR A 430 4.96 -8.25 24.11
CA TYR A 430 5.51 -7.50 22.98
C TYR A 430 5.45 -5.99 23.23
N LEU A 431 4.36 -5.49 23.81
CA LEU A 431 4.21 -4.07 24.14
C LEU A 431 5.30 -3.56 25.08
N GLN A 432 5.74 -4.42 26.04
CA GLN A 432 6.78 -4.08 27.01
C GLN A 432 8.20 -4.25 26.48
N ALA A 433 8.39 -4.85 25.32
CA ALA A 433 9.70 -5.01 24.71
C ALA A 433 10.30 -3.64 24.31
N PRO A 434 11.62 -3.43 24.50
CA PRO A 434 12.25 -2.16 24.15
C PRO A 434 12.13 -1.88 22.66
N THR A 435 11.86 -0.62 22.29
CA THR A 435 11.81 -0.18 20.89
C THR A 435 13.20 0.04 20.29
N LEU A 436 14.17 0.41 21.12
CA LEU A 436 15.57 0.61 20.72
C LEU A 436 16.43 -0.57 21.19
N ARG A 437 17.39 -0.97 20.35
CA ARG A 437 18.50 -1.82 20.78
C ARG A 437 19.51 -0.91 21.49
N LEU A 438 19.63 -1.05 22.80
CA LEU A 438 20.62 -0.34 23.62
C LEU A 438 22.01 -0.94 23.45
#